data_46777712c626f71d100142be3411260e
#
_entry.id   46777712c626f71d100142be3411260e
#
_cell.length_a   1.000
_cell.length_b   1.000
_cell.length_c   1.000
_cell.angle_alpha   90.00
_cell.angle_beta   90.00
_cell.angle_gamma   90.00
#
_symmetry.space_group_name_H-M   'P 1'
#
loop_
_entity.id
_entity.type
_entity.pdbx_description
1 polymer ?
#
loop_
_entity_poly.entity_id
_entity_poly.type
_entity_poly.pdbx_seq_one_letter_code
_entity_poly.pdbx_strand_id
1 'polypeptide(L)'
;MLGRIIEWSVRNVFLVLLATFFVVAAGVYAVIRTPLDAIPDLSDVQVIIYTEYPGQAPQVVEDQITYPLSTAMLAVPKSKVVRGLSVFGASFIYVIFEDGTDIYWARTRVLEYLNFASGRMPRGVTPTLGPDATGVGWVYQYAVLAASRYRYRPRK
;
A
#
# COMPACT_ATOMS: atom_id res chain seq x y z
N MET A 1 -44.91 -25.17 -19.90
CA MET A 1 -43.98 -24.08 -20.28
C MET A 1 -42.72 -24.65 -20.94
N LEU A 2 -42.05 -25.67 -20.39
CA LEU A 2 -40.86 -26.27 -20.98
C LEU A 2 -41.02 -26.73 -22.43
N GLY A 3 -42.12 -27.40 -22.77
CA GLY A 3 -42.36 -27.88 -24.16
C GLY A 3 -42.36 -26.79 -25.22
N ARG A 4 -42.88 -25.60 -24.89
CA ARG A 4 -42.85 -24.43 -25.81
C ARG A 4 -41.43 -23.89 -26.04
N ILE A 5 -40.59 -23.96 -25.01
CA ILE A 5 -39.20 -23.51 -25.13
C ILE A 5 -38.41 -24.46 -26.02
N ILE A 6 -38.61 -25.75 -25.82
CA ILE A 6 -37.96 -26.80 -26.62
C ILE A 6 -38.38 -26.69 -28.09
N GLU A 7 -39.68 -26.60 -28.34
CA GLU A 7 -40.22 -26.51 -29.69
C GLU A 7 -39.76 -25.21 -30.41
N TRP A 8 -39.72 -24.10 -29.71
CA TRP A 8 -39.21 -22.81 -30.22
C TRP A 8 -37.71 -22.91 -30.54
N SER A 9 -36.90 -23.54 -29.67
CA SER A 9 -35.46 -23.70 -29.84
C SER A 9 -35.15 -24.59 -31.06
N VAL A 10 -35.86 -25.68 -31.23
CA VAL A 10 -35.70 -26.56 -32.41
C VAL A 10 -36.09 -25.84 -33.71
N ARG A 11 -37.09 -24.98 -33.63
CA ARG A 11 -37.58 -24.25 -34.83
C ARG A 11 -36.66 -23.07 -35.21
N ASN A 12 -35.87 -22.56 -34.24
CA ASN A 12 -34.98 -21.40 -34.40
C ASN A 12 -33.53 -21.72 -34.09
N VAL A 13 -33.02 -22.85 -34.61
CA VAL A 13 -31.64 -23.35 -34.30
C VAL A 13 -30.59 -22.29 -34.54
N PHE A 14 -30.70 -21.50 -35.62
CA PHE A 14 -29.74 -20.46 -35.93
C PHE A 14 -29.69 -19.37 -34.83
N LEU A 15 -30.86 -18.92 -34.33
CA LEU A 15 -30.91 -17.90 -33.25
C LEU A 15 -30.33 -18.46 -31.94
N VAL A 16 -30.60 -19.74 -31.64
CA VAL A 16 -30.06 -20.39 -30.43
C VAL A 16 -28.53 -20.50 -30.52
N LEU A 17 -28.00 -20.93 -31.66
CA LEU A 17 -26.56 -21.01 -31.87
C LEU A 17 -25.88 -19.61 -31.80
N LEU A 18 -26.51 -18.63 -32.40
CA LEU A 18 -26.03 -17.25 -32.33
C LEU A 18 -26.02 -16.71 -30.90
N ALA A 19 -27.10 -16.90 -30.15
CA ALA A 19 -27.17 -16.51 -28.73
C ALA A 19 -26.13 -17.23 -27.89
N THR A 20 -25.95 -18.53 -28.09
CA THR A 20 -24.91 -19.31 -27.38
C THR A 20 -23.53 -18.80 -27.71
N PHE A 21 -23.24 -18.48 -28.97
CA PHE A 21 -21.97 -17.91 -29.36
C PHE A 21 -21.68 -16.58 -28.63
N PHE A 22 -22.67 -15.67 -28.55
CA PHE A 22 -22.50 -14.41 -27.83
C PHE A 22 -22.31 -14.62 -26.33
N VAL A 23 -23.00 -15.55 -25.70
CA VAL A 23 -22.84 -15.87 -24.28
C VAL A 23 -21.44 -16.44 -24.00
N VAL A 24 -20.95 -17.34 -24.85
CA VAL A 24 -19.60 -17.90 -24.74
C VAL A 24 -18.54 -16.81 -24.94
N ALA A 25 -18.70 -15.98 -25.97
CA ALA A 25 -17.77 -14.87 -26.24
C ALA A 25 -17.74 -13.86 -25.08
N ALA A 26 -18.90 -13.51 -24.53
CA ALA A 26 -19.01 -12.65 -23.36
C ALA A 26 -18.38 -13.27 -22.10
N GLY A 27 -18.57 -14.58 -21.90
CA GLY A 27 -17.95 -15.32 -20.80
C GLY A 27 -16.43 -15.34 -20.90
N VAL A 28 -15.88 -15.63 -22.08
CA VAL A 28 -14.42 -15.59 -22.32
C VAL A 28 -13.87 -14.18 -22.10
N TYR A 29 -14.56 -13.18 -22.63
CA TYR A 29 -14.17 -11.78 -22.43
C TYR A 29 -14.16 -11.39 -20.94
N ALA A 30 -15.20 -11.78 -20.18
CA ALA A 30 -15.29 -11.53 -18.75
C ALA A 30 -14.14 -12.17 -17.99
N VAL A 31 -13.81 -13.44 -18.27
CA VAL A 31 -12.70 -14.17 -17.63
C VAL A 31 -11.36 -13.47 -17.88
N ILE A 32 -11.10 -13.06 -19.14
CA ILE A 32 -9.83 -12.37 -19.49
C ILE A 32 -9.73 -10.99 -18.84
N ARG A 33 -10.87 -10.32 -18.61
CA ARG A 33 -10.93 -8.97 -18.04
C ARG A 33 -11.04 -8.95 -16.52
N THR A 34 -11.38 -10.06 -15.90
CA THR A 34 -11.49 -10.13 -14.44
C THR A 34 -10.08 -10.20 -13.84
N PRO A 35 -9.63 -9.19 -13.10
CA PRO A 35 -8.37 -9.27 -12.37
C PRO A 35 -8.53 -10.35 -11.29
N LEU A 36 -7.75 -11.40 -11.40
CA LEU A 36 -7.68 -12.48 -10.41
C LEU A 36 -6.43 -12.24 -9.56
N ASP A 37 -6.58 -11.56 -8.44
CA ASP A 37 -5.54 -11.55 -7.43
C ASP A 37 -5.59 -12.85 -6.63
N ALA A 38 -4.51 -13.62 -6.68
CA ALA A 38 -4.38 -14.88 -5.95
C ALA A 38 -4.49 -14.68 -4.43
N ILE A 39 -4.09 -13.51 -3.95
CA ILE A 39 -4.27 -13.05 -2.57
C ILE A 39 -4.85 -11.63 -2.68
N PRO A 40 -6.13 -11.41 -2.31
CA PRO A 40 -6.68 -10.07 -2.31
C PRO A 40 -5.87 -9.20 -1.34
N ASP A 41 -5.39 -8.07 -1.83
CA ASP A 41 -4.73 -7.08 -0.98
C ASP A 41 -5.80 -6.40 -0.11
N LEU A 42 -5.93 -6.90 1.11
CA LEU A 42 -6.81 -6.34 2.14
C LEU A 42 -6.11 -5.24 2.94
N SER A 43 -4.92 -4.83 2.52
CA SER A 43 -4.19 -3.75 3.19
C SER A 43 -4.89 -2.43 2.96
N ASP A 44 -5.10 -1.69 4.02
CA ASP A 44 -5.55 -0.30 3.91
C ASP A 44 -4.55 0.51 3.07
N VAL A 45 -5.06 1.48 2.31
CA VAL A 45 -4.20 2.47 1.64
C VAL A 45 -3.50 3.29 2.72
N GLN A 46 -2.20 3.07 2.90
CA GLN A 46 -1.43 3.70 3.97
C GLN A 46 -0.13 4.31 3.47
N VAL A 47 0.25 5.40 4.10
CA VAL A 47 1.57 6.04 3.92
C VAL A 47 2.31 5.99 5.24
N ILE A 48 3.55 5.48 5.18
CA ILE A 48 4.40 5.34 6.36
C ILE A 48 5.41 6.49 6.35
N ILE A 49 5.56 7.17 7.49
CA ILE A 49 6.60 8.16 7.72
C ILE A 49 7.59 7.55 8.71
N TYR A 50 8.85 7.55 8.36
CA TYR A 50 9.94 7.08 9.20
C TYR A 50 10.85 8.25 9.58
N THR A 51 11.23 8.32 10.86
CA THR A 51 12.10 9.38 11.37
C THR A 51 13.12 8.78 12.33
N GLU A 52 14.39 9.00 12.05
CA GLU A 52 15.48 8.58 12.92
C GLU A 52 15.80 9.66 13.95
N TYR A 53 15.98 9.22 15.20
CA TYR A 53 16.44 10.06 16.29
C TYR A 53 17.39 9.26 17.21
N PRO A 54 18.61 8.98 16.75
CA PRO A 54 19.52 8.05 17.40
C PRO A 54 19.83 8.41 18.85
N GLY A 55 19.92 7.38 19.69
CA GLY A 55 20.31 7.55 21.09
C GLY A 55 19.21 8.06 22.03
N GLN A 56 18.00 8.29 21.54
CA GLN A 56 16.89 8.78 22.36
C GLN A 56 15.97 7.67 22.84
N ALA A 57 15.52 7.80 24.09
CA ALA A 57 14.53 6.89 24.66
C ALA A 57 13.17 7.03 23.95
N PRO A 58 12.34 5.97 23.90
CA PRO A 58 11.04 6.01 23.23
C PRO A 58 10.13 7.14 23.69
N GLN A 59 10.16 7.49 24.97
CA GLN A 59 9.37 8.60 25.53
C GLN A 59 9.78 9.94 24.91
N VAL A 60 11.08 10.19 24.74
CA VAL A 60 11.61 11.42 24.14
C VAL A 60 11.26 11.49 22.67
N VAL A 61 11.33 10.33 21.97
CA VAL A 61 10.92 10.21 20.57
C VAL A 61 9.43 10.51 20.42
N GLU A 62 8.61 9.99 21.34
CA GLU A 62 7.16 10.24 21.38
C GLU A 62 6.88 11.74 21.52
N ASP A 63 7.44 12.37 22.54
CA ASP A 63 7.13 13.76 22.88
C ASP A 63 7.62 14.76 21.81
N GLN A 64 8.78 14.50 21.22
CA GLN A 64 9.44 15.46 20.33
C GLN A 64 9.19 15.18 18.83
N ILE A 65 8.84 13.97 18.45
CA ILE A 65 8.71 13.59 17.04
C ILE A 65 7.34 12.96 16.76
N THR A 66 7.00 11.85 17.40
CA THR A 66 5.82 11.07 17.04
C THR A 66 4.53 11.85 17.28
N TYR A 67 4.38 12.46 18.45
CA TYR A 67 3.18 13.23 18.78
C TYR A 67 2.99 14.48 17.91
N PRO A 68 3.99 15.35 17.70
CA PRO A 68 3.86 16.50 16.82
C PRO A 68 3.58 16.13 15.37
N LEU A 69 4.25 15.10 14.84
CA LEU A 69 4.03 14.66 13.46
C LEU A 69 2.66 13.99 13.29
N SER A 70 2.26 13.09 14.20
CA SER A 70 0.96 12.43 14.12
C SER A 70 -0.19 13.46 14.20
N THR A 71 -0.06 14.47 15.06
CA THR A 71 -1.06 15.55 15.14
C THR A 71 -1.11 16.37 13.85
N ALA A 72 0.04 16.66 13.22
CA ALA A 72 0.07 17.36 11.94
C ALA A 72 -0.56 16.52 10.81
N MET A 73 -0.38 15.19 10.83
CA MET A 73 -0.92 14.28 9.82
C MET A 73 -2.44 14.09 9.95
N LEU A 74 -3.06 14.35 11.08
CA LEU A 74 -4.53 14.35 11.23
C LEU A 74 -5.23 15.37 10.33
N ALA A 75 -4.53 16.42 9.93
CA ALA A 75 -5.07 17.44 9.02
C ALA A 75 -5.01 17.04 7.53
N VAL A 76 -4.38 15.91 7.18
CA VAL A 76 -4.28 15.45 5.80
C VAL A 76 -5.67 15.02 5.29
N PRO A 77 -6.14 15.54 4.15
CA PRO A 77 -7.45 15.19 3.62
C PRO A 77 -7.56 13.68 3.33
N LYS A 78 -8.74 13.11 3.57
CA LYS A 78 -9.05 11.67 3.41
C LYS A 78 -8.24 10.74 4.34
N SER A 79 -7.52 11.26 5.33
CA SER A 79 -6.95 10.41 6.37
C SER A 79 -8.06 9.88 7.27
N LYS A 80 -8.14 8.56 7.39
CA LYS A 80 -9.11 7.84 8.24
C LYS A 80 -8.58 7.66 9.65
N VAL A 81 -7.32 7.27 9.75
CA VAL A 81 -6.63 7.01 11.03
C VAL A 81 -5.15 7.37 10.91
N VAL A 82 -4.61 7.97 11.94
CA VAL A 82 -3.16 8.20 12.10
C VAL A 82 -2.69 7.45 13.34
N ARG A 83 -1.67 6.62 13.18
CA ARG A 83 -1.07 5.84 14.28
C ARG A 83 0.41 6.15 14.37
N GLY A 84 0.89 6.49 15.56
CA GLY A 84 2.31 6.64 15.86
C GLY A 84 2.85 5.44 16.62
N LEU A 85 4.09 5.07 16.33
CA LEU A 85 4.86 4.08 17.08
C LEU A 85 6.24 4.64 17.34
N SER A 86 6.59 4.79 18.63
CA SER A 86 7.89 5.26 19.08
C SER A 86 8.72 4.09 19.59
N VAL A 87 9.90 3.93 19.03
CA VAL A 87 10.88 2.95 19.45
C VAL A 87 12.18 3.63 19.87
N PHE A 88 13.12 2.90 20.41
CA PHE A 88 14.43 3.47 20.75
C PHE A 88 15.11 4.01 19.49
N GLY A 89 15.34 5.32 19.45
CA GLY A 89 16.03 6.00 18.35
C GLY A 89 15.25 6.14 17.05
N ALA A 90 13.94 5.81 17.00
CA ALA A 90 13.15 5.98 15.78
C ALA A 90 11.65 6.14 16.05
N SER A 91 10.98 6.82 15.11
CA SER A 91 9.53 7.00 15.07
C SER A 91 8.96 6.48 13.75
N PHE A 92 7.82 5.82 13.81
CA PHE A 92 7.03 5.37 12.68
C PHE A 92 5.62 5.96 12.78
N ILE A 93 5.14 6.59 11.73
CA ILE A 93 3.78 7.10 11.67
C ILE A 93 3.09 6.50 10.47
N TYR A 94 1.96 5.88 10.70
CA TYR A 94 1.09 5.25 9.72
C TYR A 94 -0.10 6.16 9.48
N VAL A 95 -0.19 6.74 8.29
CA VAL A 95 -1.36 7.52 7.86
C VAL A 95 -2.21 6.62 6.98
N ILE A 96 -3.34 6.20 7.49
CA ILE A 96 -4.29 5.31 6.83
C ILE A 96 -5.36 6.16 6.18
N PHE A 97 -5.62 5.92 4.90
CA PHE A 97 -6.56 6.67 4.08
C PHE A 97 -7.87 5.92 3.88
N GLU A 98 -8.87 6.63 3.39
CA GLU A 98 -10.14 6.04 2.96
C GLU A 98 -9.92 5.07 1.78
N ASP A 99 -10.75 4.01 1.73
CA ASP A 99 -10.69 3.00 0.68
C ASP A 99 -10.87 3.63 -0.71
N GLY A 100 -10.09 3.13 -1.69
CA GLY A 100 -10.11 3.65 -3.05
C GLY A 100 -9.34 4.96 -3.25
N THR A 101 -8.61 5.45 -2.23
CA THR A 101 -7.71 6.60 -2.39
C THR A 101 -6.47 6.18 -3.18
N ASP A 102 -6.11 6.96 -4.20
CA ASP A 102 -4.86 6.73 -4.95
C ASP A 102 -3.64 6.93 -4.06
N ILE A 103 -2.76 5.91 -4.02
CA ILE A 103 -1.59 5.91 -3.14
C ILE A 103 -0.59 7.03 -3.47
N TYR A 104 -0.41 7.37 -4.74
CA TYR A 104 0.52 8.41 -5.15
C TYR A 104 -0.01 9.80 -4.80
N TRP A 105 -1.32 10.00 -4.93
CA TRP A 105 -1.98 11.22 -4.44
C TRP A 105 -1.82 11.35 -2.93
N ALA A 106 -2.07 10.27 -2.17
CA ALA A 106 -1.93 10.24 -0.73
C ALA A 106 -0.49 10.58 -0.30
N ARG A 107 0.52 9.98 -0.92
CA ARG A 107 1.93 10.28 -0.68
C ARG A 107 2.29 11.73 -0.94
N THR A 108 1.77 12.31 -2.02
CA THR A 108 1.99 13.72 -2.35
C THR A 108 1.41 14.63 -1.27
N ARG A 109 0.19 14.34 -0.80
CA ARG A 109 -0.43 15.12 0.29
C ARG A 109 0.35 14.99 1.60
N VAL A 110 0.72 13.76 1.98
CA VAL A 110 1.54 13.54 3.19
C VAL A 110 2.88 14.30 3.10
N LEU A 111 3.55 14.27 1.96
CA LEU A 111 4.81 14.98 1.76
C LEU A 111 4.65 16.49 1.92
N GLU A 112 3.56 17.06 1.41
CA GLU A 112 3.23 18.47 1.54
C GLU A 112 3.07 18.88 3.02
N TYR A 113 2.28 18.11 3.78
CA TYR A 113 2.10 18.35 5.21
C TYR A 113 3.37 18.08 6.02
N LEU A 114 4.16 17.10 5.61
CA LEU A 114 5.43 16.77 6.23
C LEU A 114 6.44 17.91 6.11
N ASN A 115 6.47 18.60 4.97
CA ASN A 115 7.32 19.78 4.77
C ASN A 115 6.96 20.90 5.74
N PHE A 116 5.68 21.14 6.02
CA PHE A 116 5.26 22.12 7.03
C PHE A 116 5.61 21.67 8.46
N ALA A 117 5.49 20.37 8.76
CA ALA A 117 5.78 19.83 10.07
C ALA A 117 7.29 19.76 10.37
N SER A 118 8.12 19.55 9.36
CA SER A 118 9.57 19.39 9.50
C SER A 118 10.25 20.60 10.16
N GLY A 119 9.73 21.80 9.94
CA GLY A 119 10.23 23.02 10.59
C GLY A 119 10.06 23.08 12.11
N ARG A 120 9.27 22.18 12.69
CA ARG A 120 9.03 22.07 14.14
C ARG A 120 9.82 20.95 14.81
N MET A 121 10.61 20.21 14.03
CA MET A 121 11.41 19.08 14.52
C MET A 121 12.70 19.54 15.19
N PRO A 122 13.29 18.74 16.09
CA PRO A 122 14.62 18.95 16.62
C PRO A 122 15.66 19.08 15.51
N ARG A 123 16.73 19.85 15.77
CA ARG A 123 17.81 20.04 14.78
C ARG A 123 18.46 18.70 14.42
N GLY A 124 18.62 18.48 13.12
CA GLY A 124 19.25 17.25 12.59
C GLY A 124 18.30 16.06 12.43
N VAL A 125 17.02 16.23 12.76
CA VAL A 125 16.00 15.20 12.54
C VAL A 125 15.25 15.51 11.25
N THR A 126 15.25 14.54 10.33
CA THR A 126 14.57 14.68 9.06
C THR A 126 13.61 13.51 8.86
N PRO A 127 12.30 13.75 8.89
CA PRO A 127 11.32 12.71 8.59
C PRO A 127 11.35 12.36 7.10
N THR A 128 11.25 11.08 6.80
CA THR A 128 11.25 10.53 5.43
C THR A 128 10.02 9.68 5.18
N LEU A 129 9.55 9.66 3.94
CA LEU A 129 8.49 8.73 3.56
C LEU A 129 9.06 7.33 3.40
N GLY A 130 8.36 6.35 3.95
CA GLY A 130 8.61 4.94 3.71
C GLY A 130 8.39 4.55 2.24
N PRO A 131 8.76 3.33 1.86
CA PRO A 131 8.51 2.82 0.52
C PRO A 131 7.01 2.77 0.21
N ASP A 132 6.65 2.80 -1.06
CA ASP A 132 5.29 2.74 -1.57
C ASP A 132 4.76 1.31 -1.77
N ALA A 133 5.38 0.34 -1.10
CA ALA A 133 4.99 -1.06 -1.15
C ALA A 133 4.22 -1.45 0.12
N THR A 134 3.12 -2.17 -0.05
CA THR A 134 2.45 -2.90 1.04
C THR A 134 3.25 -4.15 1.40
N GLY A 135 2.98 -4.74 2.59
CA GLY A 135 3.62 -6.00 3.00
C GLY A 135 3.42 -7.14 1.98
N VAL A 136 2.35 -7.11 1.22
CA VAL A 136 2.04 -8.07 0.15
C VAL A 136 2.84 -7.78 -1.12
N GLY A 137 3.20 -6.52 -1.38
CA GLY A 137 4.01 -6.10 -2.52
C GLY A 137 5.50 -6.43 -2.39
N TRP A 138 5.98 -6.83 -1.22
CA TRP A 138 7.37 -7.18 -0.99
C TRP A 138 7.64 -8.65 -1.34
N VAL A 139 7.80 -8.91 -2.63
CA VAL A 139 7.98 -10.27 -3.16
C VAL A 139 9.43 -10.76 -2.99
N TYR A 140 10.41 -9.84 -3.02
CA TYR A 140 11.83 -10.20 -2.95
C TYR A 140 12.69 -9.05 -2.42
N GLN A 141 13.58 -9.35 -1.48
CA GLN A 141 14.58 -8.42 -0.97
C GLN A 141 15.98 -9.03 -1.16
N TYR A 142 16.91 -8.27 -1.70
CA TYR A 142 18.31 -8.71 -1.82
C TYR A 142 19.25 -7.59 -1.39
N ALA A 143 20.34 -7.97 -0.74
CA ALA A 143 21.43 -7.06 -0.43
C ALA A 143 22.55 -7.27 -1.43
N VAL A 144 22.92 -6.20 -2.14
CA VAL A 144 24.11 -6.22 -2.99
C VAL A 144 25.33 -5.95 -2.11
N LEU A 145 26.02 -7.00 -1.74
CA LEU A 145 27.31 -6.88 -1.06
C LEU A 145 28.39 -6.78 -2.10
N ALA A 146 29.08 -5.62 -2.14
CA ALA A 146 30.32 -5.54 -2.89
C ALA A 146 31.31 -6.55 -2.29
N ALA A 147 31.80 -7.48 -3.10
CA ALA A 147 32.82 -8.44 -2.69
C ALA A 147 34.18 -7.70 -2.50
N SER A 148 34.22 -6.70 -1.63
CA SER A 148 35.45 -6.03 -1.25
C SER A 148 36.09 -6.81 -0.13
N ARG A 149 37.09 -7.64 -0.53
CA ARG A 149 38.31 -7.94 0.26
C ARG A 149 38.19 -7.88 1.80
N TYR A 150 37.11 -8.33 2.39
CA TYR A 150 37.15 -8.68 3.80
C TYR A 150 37.79 -10.08 3.90
N ARG A 151 39.15 -10.10 3.83
CA ARG A 151 39.96 -11.24 4.25
C ARG A 151 39.78 -11.32 5.77
N TYR A 152 38.82 -12.13 6.22
CA TYR A 152 38.71 -12.52 7.63
C TYR A 152 40.06 -13.10 8.05
N ARG A 153 40.83 -12.36 8.87
CA ARG A 153 42.03 -12.90 9.54
C ARG A 153 41.53 -13.48 10.86
N PRO A 154 41.50 -14.81 11.02
CA PRO A 154 41.28 -15.38 12.33
C PRO A 154 42.42 -14.95 13.25
N ARG A 155 42.11 -14.36 14.38
CA ARG A 155 43.10 -14.12 15.44
C ARG A 155 43.56 -15.49 15.98
N LYS A 156 44.88 -15.73 15.94
CA LYS A 156 45.50 -16.83 16.63
C LYS A 156 45.48 -16.59 18.13
#